data_6aee9e22814b4f259e3357eeea7ad684
#
_entry.id   6aee9e22814b4f259e3357eeea7ad684
#
_cell.length_a   1.000
_cell.length_b   1.000
_cell.length_c   1.000
_cell.angle_alpha   90.00
_cell.angle_beta   90.00
_cell.angle_gamma   90.00
#
_symmetry.space_group_name_H-M   'P 1'
#
loop_
_entity.id
_entity.type
_entity.pdbx_description
1 polymer ?
#
loop_
_entity_poly.entity_id
_entity_poly.type
_entity_poly.pdbx_seq_one_letter_code
_entity_poly.pdbx_strand_id
1 'polypeptide(L)'
;MTNGRNTTLCHLERDGKYLMLHRVKKANDENQDKWVGPGGKFEAGESPEECALREVREETGLTMLDWEYRGIVTFVSDEWGTEYMHLFWI
;
A
#
# COMPACT_ATOMS: atom_id res chain seq x y z
N MET A 1 15.75 18.67 4.74
CA MET A 1 15.92 17.50 3.90
C MET A 1 14.68 16.64 3.86
N THR A 2 14.32 16.25 2.70
CA THR A 2 13.10 15.49 2.51
C THR A 2 13.34 14.02 2.79
N ASN A 3 12.61 13.48 3.72
CA ASN A 3 12.66 12.05 3.98
C ASN A 3 11.44 11.42 3.36
N GLY A 4 11.49 11.29 2.03
CA GLY A 4 10.42 10.64 1.32
C GLY A 4 10.41 9.16 1.64
N ARG A 5 9.23 8.61 1.80
CA ARG A 5 9.08 7.16 1.95
C ARG A 5 8.21 6.64 0.82
N ASN A 6 8.57 5.46 0.36
CA ASN A 6 7.82 4.80 -0.71
C ASN A 6 6.91 3.75 -0.10
N THR A 7 5.67 3.76 -0.54
CA THR A 7 4.67 2.77 -0.12
C THR A 7 3.93 2.25 -1.33
N THR A 8 3.15 1.20 -1.13
CA THR A 8 2.26 0.67 -2.17
C THR A 8 0.84 0.61 -1.66
N LEU A 9 -0.10 0.71 -2.58
CA LEU A 9 -1.50 0.43 -2.33
C LEU A 9 -2.02 -0.38 -3.50
N CYS A 10 -2.62 -1.52 -3.20
CA CYS A 10 -3.10 -2.44 -4.21
C CYS A 10 -4.62 -2.46 -4.21
N HIS A 11 -5.18 -2.34 -5.40
CA HIS A 11 -6.62 -2.38 -5.62
C HIS A 11 -6.96 -3.76 -6.16
N LEU A 12 -7.57 -4.60 -5.31
CA LEU A 12 -7.98 -5.93 -5.68
C LEU A 12 -9.49 -5.97 -5.79
N GLU A 13 -9.96 -6.27 -6.99
CA GLU A 13 -11.40 -6.34 -7.26
C GLU A 13 -11.77 -7.71 -7.76
N ARG A 14 -12.89 -8.24 -7.27
CA ARG A 14 -13.46 -9.48 -7.77
C ARG A 14 -14.97 -9.38 -7.66
N ASP A 15 -15.65 -9.57 -8.78
CA ASP A 15 -17.13 -9.57 -8.84
C ASP A 15 -17.72 -8.30 -8.24
N GLY A 16 -17.11 -7.15 -8.53
CA GLY A 16 -17.58 -5.86 -8.04
C GLY A 16 -17.26 -5.56 -6.60
N LYS A 17 -16.45 -6.40 -5.95
CA LYS A 17 -16.07 -6.20 -4.55
C LYS A 17 -14.59 -5.94 -4.45
N TYR A 18 -14.21 -5.12 -3.46
CA TYR A 18 -12.82 -4.75 -3.22
C TYR A 18 -12.33 -5.39 -1.93
N LEU A 19 -11.08 -5.89 -1.96
CA LEU A 19 -10.47 -6.41 -0.76
C LEU A 19 -9.90 -5.28 0.06
N MET A 20 -10.39 -5.13 1.28
CA MET A 20 -9.95 -4.09 2.21
C MET A 20 -9.52 -4.73 3.52
N LEU A 21 -8.56 -4.10 4.19
CA LEU A 21 -8.07 -4.53 5.48
C LEU A 21 -8.44 -3.50 6.53
N HIS A 22 -8.87 -3.98 7.69
CA HIS A 22 -9.23 -3.10 8.80
C HIS A 22 -8.01 -2.90 9.69
N ARG A 23 -7.55 -1.66 9.79
CA ARG A 23 -6.37 -1.34 10.60
C ARG A 23 -6.79 -0.96 12.01
N VAL A 24 -6.39 -1.80 12.97
CA VAL A 24 -6.81 -1.60 14.37
C VAL A 24 -5.63 -1.56 15.35
N LYS A 25 -4.40 -1.67 14.87
CA LYS A 25 -3.29 -2.07 15.74
C LYS A 25 -2.44 -0.97 16.35
N LYS A 26 -2.37 0.22 15.80
CA LYS A 26 -1.41 1.21 16.28
C LYS A 26 -2.12 2.43 16.83
N ALA A 27 -1.85 2.75 18.08
CA ALA A 27 -2.52 3.87 18.76
C ALA A 27 -2.30 5.22 18.07
N ASN A 28 -1.16 5.40 17.41
CA ASN A 28 -0.84 6.65 16.74
C ASN A 28 -0.79 6.51 15.22
N ASP A 29 -1.40 5.47 14.69
CA ASP A 29 -1.47 5.26 13.26
C ASP A 29 -2.56 6.17 12.68
N GLU A 30 -2.22 6.99 11.68
CA GLU A 30 -3.20 7.86 11.04
C GLU A 30 -4.34 7.09 10.36
N ASN A 31 -4.12 5.81 10.06
CA ASN A 31 -5.12 4.95 9.44
C ASN A 31 -5.79 3.99 10.42
N GLN A 32 -5.63 4.23 11.74
CA GLN A 32 -6.26 3.38 12.74
C GLN A 32 -7.78 3.39 12.58
N ASP A 33 -8.40 2.22 12.71
CA ASP A 33 -9.84 2.00 12.55
C ASP A 33 -10.38 2.34 11.16
N LYS A 34 -9.51 2.41 10.17
CA LYS A 34 -9.94 2.64 8.79
C LYS A 34 -9.77 1.36 7.98
N TRP A 35 -10.56 1.25 6.92
CA TRP A 35 -10.42 0.18 5.95
C TRP A 35 -9.53 0.65 4.83
N VAL A 36 -8.46 -0.10 4.56
CA VAL A 36 -7.48 0.26 3.53
C VAL A 36 -7.22 -0.94 2.64
N GLY A 37 -6.83 -0.69 1.40
CA GLY A 37 -6.41 -1.75 0.51
C GLY A 37 -5.06 -2.33 0.97
N PRO A 38 -4.72 -3.55 0.53
CA PRO A 38 -3.43 -4.15 0.84
C PRO A 38 -2.29 -3.29 0.34
N GLY A 39 -1.18 -3.30 1.06
CA GLY A 39 0.01 -2.56 0.68
C GLY A 39 0.81 -2.18 1.92
N GLY A 40 1.90 -1.46 1.71
CA GLY A 40 2.72 -1.04 2.82
C GLY A 40 4.02 -0.39 2.37
N LYS A 41 4.95 -0.28 3.31
CA LYS A 41 6.22 0.38 3.07
C LYS A 41 7.19 -0.53 2.31
N PHE A 42 8.00 0.07 1.44
CA PHE A 42 9.08 -0.65 0.79
C PHE A 42 10.09 -1.12 1.83
N GLU A 43 10.61 -2.32 1.61
CA GLU A 43 11.82 -2.76 2.30
C GLU A 43 13.03 -2.32 1.47
N ALA A 44 14.20 -2.32 2.10
CA ALA A 44 15.42 -1.89 1.43
C ALA A 44 15.65 -2.71 0.15
N GLY A 45 15.86 -2.00 -0.95
CA GLY A 45 16.16 -2.64 -2.23
C GLY A 45 14.95 -3.16 -2.99
N GLU A 46 13.74 -2.96 -2.48
CA GLU A 46 12.55 -3.41 -3.20
C GLU A 46 12.16 -2.45 -4.31
N SER A 47 11.74 -3.02 -5.44
CA SER A 47 11.02 -2.26 -6.46
C SER A 47 9.55 -2.11 -6.06
N PRO A 48 8.80 -1.21 -6.72
CA PRO A 48 7.36 -1.11 -6.44
C PRO A 48 6.63 -2.44 -6.60
N GLU A 49 6.94 -3.20 -7.64
CA GLU A 49 6.30 -4.49 -7.89
C GLU A 49 6.64 -5.52 -6.80
N GLU A 50 7.90 -5.54 -6.39
CA GLU A 50 8.33 -6.46 -5.35
C GLU A 50 7.63 -6.16 -4.02
N CYS A 51 7.51 -4.87 -3.70
CA CYS A 51 6.80 -4.46 -2.49
C CYS A 51 5.33 -4.87 -2.56
N ALA A 52 4.68 -4.61 -3.70
CA ALA A 52 3.26 -4.95 -3.87
C ALA A 52 3.04 -6.45 -3.75
N LEU A 53 3.87 -7.24 -4.42
CA LEU A 53 3.77 -8.70 -4.36
C LEU A 53 3.93 -9.22 -2.94
N ARG A 54 4.93 -8.71 -2.23
CA ARG A 54 5.20 -9.14 -0.86
C ARG A 54 4.07 -8.77 0.09
N GLU A 55 3.63 -7.51 0.03
CA GLU A 55 2.60 -7.03 0.94
C GLU A 55 1.25 -7.72 0.71
N VAL A 56 0.86 -7.91 -0.54
CA VAL A 56 -0.39 -8.63 -0.83
C VAL A 56 -0.31 -10.04 -0.29
N ARG A 57 0.82 -10.72 -0.49
CA ARG A 57 0.98 -12.08 -0.01
C ARG A 57 0.96 -12.16 1.51
N GLU A 58 1.66 -11.24 2.19
CA GLU A 58 1.71 -11.22 3.65
C GLU A 58 0.35 -10.93 4.27
N GLU A 59 -0.39 -10.00 3.68
CA GLU A 59 -1.62 -9.52 4.28
C GLU A 59 -2.85 -10.34 3.89
N THR A 60 -2.84 -10.96 2.71
CA THR A 60 -4.02 -11.68 2.21
C THR A 60 -3.78 -13.14 1.93
N GLY A 61 -2.53 -13.56 1.84
CA GLY A 61 -2.19 -14.92 1.42
C GLY A 61 -2.29 -15.14 -0.09
N LEU A 62 -2.69 -14.12 -0.83
CA LEU A 62 -2.86 -14.23 -2.28
C LEU A 62 -1.56 -13.90 -3.00
N THR A 63 -1.38 -14.47 -4.19
CA THR A 63 -0.27 -14.15 -5.07
C THR A 63 -0.81 -13.37 -6.25
N MET A 64 -0.24 -12.18 -6.47
CA MET A 64 -0.58 -11.39 -7.64
C MET A 64 -0.06 -12.08 -8.90
N LEU A 65 -0.95 -12.35 -9.85
CA LEU A 65 -0.57 -12.97 -11.12
C LEU A 65 -0.58 -11.96 -12.27
N ASP A 66 -1.58 -11.10 -12.28
CA ASP A 66 -1.71 -10.02 -13.24
C ASP A 66 -1.89 -8.72 -12.48
N TRP A 67 -1.15 -7.69 -12.87
CA TRP A 67 -1.33 -6.39 -12.25
C TRP A 67 -1.00 -5.28 -13.22
N GLU A 68 -1.53 -4.09 -12.91
CA GLU A 68 -1.27 -2.89 -13.69
C GLU A 68 -0.76 -1.81 -12.76
N TYR A 69 0.39 -1.23 -13.09
CA TYR A 69 0.94 -0.10 -12.33
C TYR A 69 0.20 1.17 -12.79
N ARG A 70 -0.44 1.85 -11.84
CA ARG A 70 -1.31 2.99 -12.15
C ARG A 70 -0.69 4.33 -11.82
N GLY A 71 0.50 4.36 -11.27
CA GLY A 71 1.19 5.60 -10.99
C GLY A 71 1.43 5.84 -9.51
N ILE A 72 1.74 7.08 -9.17
CA ILE A 72 2.14 7.47 -7.83
C ILE A 72 1.24 8.60 -7.35
N VAL A 73 0.74 8.46 -6.12
CA VAL A 73 0.08 9.56 -5.42
C VAL A 73 1.04 10.05 -4.36
N THR A 74 1.33 11.35 -4.38
CA THR A 74 2.25 11.96 -3.43
C THR A 74 1.47 12.66 -2.34
N PHE A 75 1.75 12.27 -1.10
CA PHE A 75 1.18 12.94 0.07
C PHE A 75 2.27 13.75 0.76
N VAL A 76 1.98 15.00 1.08
CA VAL A 76 2.90 15.86 1.81
C VAL A 76 2.24 16.27 3.11
N SER A 77 2.92 16.01 4.22
CA SER A 77 2.38 16.31 5.55
C SER A 77 3.49 16.86 6.42
N ASP A 78 3.17 17.90 7.19
CA ASP A 78 4.11 18.44 8.17
C ASP A 78 4.42 17.44 9.27
N GLU A 79 3.43 16.60 9.60
CA GLU A 79 3.58 15.62 10.68
C GLU A 79 4.23 14.34 10.23
N TRP A 80 3.86 13.84 9.03
CA TRP A 80 4.28 12.52 8.59
C TRP A 80 5.34 12.55 7.49
N GLY A 81 5.70 13.75 7.00
CA GLY A 81 6.66 13.90 5.90
C GLY A 81 6.03 13.64 4.55
N THR A 82 6.85 13.26 3.59
CA THR A 82 6.39 13.00 2.23
C THR A 82 6.28 11.52 1.97
N GLU A 83 5.17 11.12 1.39
CA GLU A 83 4.94 9.71 1.04
C GLU A 83 4.62 9.59 -0.44
N TYR A 84 5.33 8.68 -1.11
CA TYR A 84 5.10 8.36 -2.52
C TYR A 84 4.41 7.01 -2.56
N MET A 85 3.09 7.02 -2.78
CA MET A 85 2.29 5.80 -2.78
C MET A 85 2.11 5.30 -4.19
N HIS A 86 2.67 4.15 -4.48
CA HIS A 86 2.60 3.49 -5.78
C HIS A 86 1.33 2.67 -5.85
N LEU A 87 0.55 2.88 -6.89
CA LEU A 87 -0.78 2.26 -7.04
C LEU A 87 -0.72 1.10 -8.01
N PHE A 88 -1.29 -0.02 -7.58
CA PHE A 88 -1.42 -1.22 -8.41
C PHE A 88 -2.88 -1.66 -8.45
N TRP A 89 -3.33 -2.04 -9.64
CA TRP A 89 -4.65 -2.62 -9.84
C TRP A 89 -4.48 -4.06 -10.29
N ILE A 90 -5.24 -4.95 -9.67
CA ILE A 90 -5.11 -6.39 -9.87
C ILE A 90 -6.45 -6.97 -10.31
#